data_47178daa2c171177f01ff46fbff78448
#
_entry.id   47178daa2c171177f01ff46fbff78448
#
_cell.length_a   1.000
_cell.length_b   1.000
_cell.length_c   1.000
_cell.angle_alpha   90.00
_cell.angle_beta   90.00
_cell.angle_gamma   90.00
#
_symmetry.space_group_name_H-M   'P 1'
#
loop_
_entity.id
_entity.type
_entity.pdbx_description
1 polymer ?
#
loop_
_entity_poly.entity_id
_entity_poly.type
_entity_poly.pdbx_seq_one_letter_code
_entity_poly.pdbx_strand_id
1 'polypeptide(L)'
;MTKDKLIILAGPTASGKTSVSIDLAKRIGGEIISADSMQVYRGMDVGTAKIKADEMQGVKHYLINVLDPTEDFNIVKFQDMVKYSIEEIRRNGHIPILVGGTGFYIQSVIYDIDFDTQDDNGDIRKALEEEYDKMGANFMYEKLKKIDSVSAENIHKNNKKRIIRAIEYFLINNALISEHNESQRKKDSPYDFRFFVLNPPRDILYDRINQRVDKMVDEGLVREVKDLKNAGLSSANISMQGIGYKEILEYLDGEITLDEAIDNIKQNTRHMAKRQVTWFKREKDVIYINPFEFENNEKLVDYMVEKIDMERKDNEQFE
;
A
#
# COMPACT_ATOMS: atom_id res chain seq x y z
N MET A 1 -2.38 9.87 28.97
CA MET A 1 -1.97 8.49 28.54
C MET A 1 -0.93 8.64 27.44
N THR A 2 0.22 8.02 27.60
CA THR A 2 1.25 8.01 26.57
C THR A 2 0.73 7.25 25.35
N LYS A 3 0.87 7.83 24.15
CA LYS A 3 0.48 7.19 22.90
C LYS A 3 1.35 5.96 22.64
N ASP A 4 0.79 4.98 21.97
CA ASP A 4 1.47 3.75 21.60
C ASP A 4 2.50 3.95 20.50
N LYS A 5 3.70 3.41 20.67
CA LYS A 5 4.78 3.54 19.72
C LYS A 5 4.49 2.75 18.44
N LEU A 6 4.68 3.38 17.27
CA LEU A 6 4.57 2.76 15.95
C LEU A 6 5.71 3.27 15.06
N ILE A 7 6.50 2.36 14.50
CA ILE A 7 7.53 2.72 13.52
C ILE A 7 6.99 2.45 12.11
N ILE A 8 7.18 3.38 11.19
CA ILE A 8 6.77 3.24 9.81
C ILE A 8 8.00 3.31 8.92
N LEU A 9 8.21 2.28 8.12
CA LEU A 9 9.25 2.26 7.10
C LEU A 9 8.60 2.10 5.72
N ALA A 10 8.46 3.23 5.04
CA ALA A 10 7.85 3.28 3.73
C ALA A 10 8.86 3.61 2.62
N GLY A 11 8.36 3.61 1.39
CA GLY A 11 9.13 3.95 0.20
C GLY A 11 8.61 3.22 -1.03
N PRO A 12 9.08 3.58 -2.23
CA PRO A 12 8.69 2.93 -3.46
C PRO A 12 9.12 1.46 -3.49
N THR A 13 8.50 0.68 -4.39
CA THR A 13 8.97 -0.68 -4.65
C THR A 13 10.46 -0.66 -5.07
N ALA A 14 11.21 -1.71 -4.75
CA ALA A 14 12.65 -1.84 -5.02
C ALA A 14 13.56 -0.82 -4.28
N SER A 15 13.07 -0.09 -3.28
CA SER A 15 13.88 0.88 -2.49
C SER A 15 14.78 0.24 -1.43
N GLY A 16 14.66 -1.08 -1.16
CA GLY A 16 15.45 -1.78 -0.15
C GLY A 16 14.79 -1.91 1.22
N LYS A 17 13.50 -1.60 1.34
CA LYS A 17 12.76 -1.66 2.62
C LYS A 17 12.91 -2.99 3.36
N THR A 18 12.84 -4.12 2.64
CA THR A 18 12.82 -5.46 3.25
C THR A 18 14.08 -5.73 4.09
N SER A 19 15.27 -5.51 3.54
CA SER A 19 16.51 -5.70 4.30
C SER A 19 16.63 -4.73 5.48
N VAL A 20 16.35 -3.44 5.23
CA VAL A 20 16.43 -2.40 6.27
C VAL A 20 15.43 -2.68 7.40
N SER A 21 14.20 -3.14 7.09
CA SER A 21 13.19 -3.43 8.12
C SER A 21 13.58 -4.58 9.03
N ILE A 22 14.25 -5.61 8.50
CA ILE A 22 14.73 -6.76 9.30
C ILE A 22 15.85 -6.31 10.24
N ASP A 23 16.82 -5.58 9.71
CA ASP A 23 17.94 -5.06 10.50
C ASP A 23 17.44 -4.12 11.60
N LEU A 24 16.49 -3.23 11.28
CA LEU A 24 15.84 -2.35 12.23
C LEU A 24 15.06 -3.14 13.30
N ALA A 25 14.24 -4.11 12.88
CA ALA A 25 13.46 -4.94 13.79
C ALA A 25 14.34 -5.67 14.83
N LYS A 26 15.46 -6.23 14.39
CA LYS A 26 16.43 -6.87 15.28
C LYS A 26 17.06 -5.88 16.27
N ARG A 27 17.35 -4.66 15.80
CA ARG A 27 18.02 -3.64 16.62
C ARG A 27 17.11 -3.09 17.72
N ILE A 28 15.80 -2.92 17.44
CA ILE A 28 14.86 -2.31 18.40
C ILE A 28 13.92 -3.32 19.09
N GLY A 29 14.08 -4.62 18.85
CA GLY A 29 13.18 -5.63 19.36
C GLY A 29 11.77 -5.52 18.76
N GLY A 30 11.68 -5.28 17.45
CA GLY A 30 10.42 -5.07 16.75
C GLY A 30 9.94 -6.30 15.97
N GLU A 31 8.66 -6.27 15.58
CA GLU A 31 8.04 -7.21 14.64
C GLU A 31 7.41 -6.44 13.49
N ILE A 32 7.36 -7.04 12.30
CA ILE A 32 7.01 -6.37 11.04
C ILE A 32 5.56 -6.66 10.66
N ILE A 33 4.84 -5.60 10.26
CA ILE A 33 3.51 -5.68 9.66
C ILE A 33 3.64 -5.22 8.20
N SER A 34 3.29 -6.08 7.23
CA SER A 34 3.33 -5.74 5.82
C SER A 34 2.18 -4.80 5.44
N ALA A 35 2.51 -3.62 4.89
CA ALA A 35 1.56 -2.70 4.27
C ALA A 35 1.61 -2.83 2.73
N ASP A 36 1.64 -4.05 2.25
CA ASP A 36 1.54 -4.39 0.83
C ASP A 36 0.20 -5.09 0.56
N SER A 37 -0.57 -4.57 -0.41
CA SER A 37 -1.91 -5.08 -0.71
C SER A 37 -1.93 -6.42 -1.42
N MET A 38 -0.77 -6.93 -1.86
CA MET A 38 -0.68 -8.16 -2.64
C MET A 38 0.02 -9.29 -1.89
N GLN A 39 0.95 -8.98 -0.98
CA GLN A 39 1.66 -10.00 -0.18
C GLN A 39 0.76 -10.73 0.82
N VAL A 40 -0.44 -10.24 1.07
CA VAL A 40 -1.46 -10.88 1.93
C VAL A 40 -1.96 -12.20 1.37
N TYR A 41 -1.90 -12.40 0.05
CA TYR A 41 -2.46 -13.57 -0.64
C TYR A 41 -1.51 -14.77 -0.63
N ARG A 42 -2.02 -15.96 -0.30
CA ARG A 42 -1.28 -17.22 -0.39
C ARG A 42 -1.00 -17.59 -1.84
N GLY A 43 0.19 -18.14 -2.12
CA GLY A 43 0.56 -18.63 -3.45
C GLY A 43 0.80 -17.55 -4.50
N MET A 44 0.83 -16.28 -4.08
CA MET A 44 1.22 -15.14 -4.91
C MET A 44 2.58 -14.62 -4.41
N ASP A 45 3.64 -15.35 -4.69
CA ASP A 45 4.94 -15.18 -4.05
C ASP A 45 5.95 -14.49 -4.95
N VAL A 46 6.09 -14.99 -6.19
CA VAL A 46 7.07 -14.45 -7.16
C VAL A 46 6.64 -13.07 -7.64
N GLY A 47 5.40 -12.91 -8.11
CA GLY A 47 4.89 -11.66 -8.65
C GLY A 47 4.78 -10.52 -7.63
N THR A 48 4.68 -10.84 -6.36
CA THR A 48 4.69 -9.85 -5.26
C THR A 48 6.09 -9.63 -4.68
N ALA A 49 7.09 -10.39 -5.13
CA ALA A 49 8.42 -10.49 -4.53
C ALA A 49 8.32 -10.63 -3.01
N LYS A 50 7.50 -11.59 -2.59
CA LYS A 50 7.25 -11.87 -1.18
C LYS A 50 8.53 -12.35 -0.49
N ILE A 51 8.75 -11.87 0.72
CA ILE A 51 9.87 -12.30 1.53
C ILE A 51 9.76 -13.80 1.86
N LYS A 52 10.84 -14.55 1.68
CA LYS A 52 10.92 -15.97 2.01
C LYS A 52 11.23 -16.16 3.51
N ALA A 53 10.88 -17.32 4.05
CA ALA A 53 11.04 -17.60 5.49
C ALA A 53 12.50 -17.50 5.98
N ASP A 54 13.46 -17.91 5.16
CA ASP A 54 14.90 -17.77 5.44
C ASP A 54 15.37 -16.31 5.41
N GLU A 55 14.79 -15.50 4.51
CA GLU A 55 15.08 -14.07 4.42
C GLU A 55 14.53 -13.28 5.62
N MET A 56 13.48 -13.76 6.30
CA MET A 56 12.92 -13.14 7.52
C MET A 56 13.88 -13.17 8.71
N GLN A 57 14.88 -14.04 8.69
CA GLN A 57 15.97 -14.12 9.70
C GLN A 57 15.47 -14.16 11.14
N GLY A 58 14.35 -14.83 11.41
CA GLY A 58 13.73 -14.97 12.74
C GLY A 58 12.83 -13.80 13.17
N VAL A 59 12.74 -12.72 12.39
CA VAL A 59 11.81 -11.62 12.64
C VAL A 59 10.40 -12.03 12.23
N LYS A 60 9.43 -11.92 13.14
CA LYS A 60 8.03 -12.24 12.85
C LYS A 60 7.42 -11.18 11.91
N HIS A 61 6.70 -11.66 10.88
CA HIS A 61 5.99 -10.84 9.90
C HIS A 61 4.49 -11.14 9.96
N TYR A 62 3.70 -10.08 9.96
CA TYR A 62 2.24 -10.12 9.93
C TYR A 62 1.73 -9.65 8.57
N LEU A 63 0.51 -10.04 8.23
CA LEU A 63 -0.18 -9.72 6.97
C LEU A 63 0.55 -10.28 5.73
N ILE A 64 1.22 -11.40 5.87
CA ILE A 64 1.81 -12.18 4.78
C ILE A 64 1.13 -13.54 4.74
N ASN A 65 0.67 -14.00 3.58
CA ASN A 65 0.00 -15.29 3.39
C ASN A 65 -1.23 -15.51 4.29
N VAL A 66 -2.03 -14.50 4.52
CA VAL A 66 -3.17 -14.54 5.45
C VAL A 66 -4.52 -14.75 4.76
N LEU A 67 -4.61 -14.44 3.44
CA LEU A 67 -5.82 -14.54 2.64
C LEU A 67 -5.68 -15.55 1.49
N ASP A 68 -6.82 -16.12 1.07
CA ASP A 68 -6.90 -16.84 -0.18
C ASP A 68 -6.99 -15.84 -1.36
N PRO A 69 -6.39 -16.13 -2.54
CA PRO A 69 -6.48 -15.24 -3.70
C PRO A 69 -7.91 -14.99 -4.23
N THR A 70 -8.88 -15.81 -3.82
CA THR A 70 -10.30 -15.60 -4.14
C THR A 70 -10.99 -14.60 -3.21
N GLU A 71 -10.38 -14.27 -2.07
CA GLU A 71 -10.95 -13.35 -1.10
C GLU A 71 -10.71 -11.89 -1.51
N ASP A 72 -11.71 -11.04 -1.24
CA ASP A 72 -11.56 -9.60 -1.39
C ASP A 72 -10.72 -9.01 -0.25
N PHE A 73 -9.80 -8.12 -0.62
CA PHE A 73 -9.01 -7.35 0.30
C PHE A 73 -9.16 -5.86 0.04
N ASN A 74 -9.62 -5.14 1.04
CA ASN A 74 -9.86 -3.70 0.96
C ASN A 74 -9.19 -2.97 2.13
N ILE A 75 -9.30 -1.64 2.12
CA ILE A 75 -8.66 -0.76 3.12
C ILE A 75 -9.20 -0.98 4.53
N VAL A 76 -10.48 -1.30 4.69
CA VAL A 76 -11.13 -1.56 6.00
C VAL A 76 -10.54 -2.82 6.60
N LYS A 77 -10.59 -3.94 5.84
CA LYS A 77 -10.02 -5.23 6.26
C LYS A 77 -8.53 -5.10 6.59
N PHE A 78 -7.78 -4.32 5.80
CA PHE A 78 -6.38 -4.03 6.08
C PHE A 78 -6.21 -3.32 7.41
N GLN A 79 -6.94 -2.22 7.65
CA GLN A 79 -6.83 -1.41 8.86
C GLN A 79 -7.13 -2.24 10.12
N ASP A 80 -8.19 -3.05 10.09
CA ASP A 80 -8.58 -3.93 11.20
C ASP A 80 -7.48 -4.96 11.49
N MET A 81 -6.95 -5.60 10.45
CA MET A 81 -5.89 -6.60 10.60
C MET A 81 -4.59 -5.96 11.14
N VAL A 82 -4.25 -4.74 10.72
CA VAL A 82 -3.08 -4.01 11.24
C VAL A 82 -3.29 -3.64 12.70
N LYS A 83 -4.45 -3.11 13.08
CA LYS A 83 -4.78 -2.78 14.49
C LYS A 83 -4.64 -4.02 15.39
N TYR A 84 -5.21 -5.14 14.96
CA TYR A 84 -5.07 -6.41 15.67
C TYR A 84 -3.59 -6.83 15.81
N SER A 85 -2.81 -6.71 14.73
CA SER A 85 -1.39 -7.06 14.74
C SER A 85 -0.57 -6.15 15.67
N ILE A 86 -0.86 -4.83 15.69
CA ILE A 86 -0.22 -3.88 16.60
C ILE A 86 -0.46 -4.28 18.06
N GLU A 87 -1.70 -4.62 18.42
CA GLU A 87 -2.05 -5.05 19.76
C GLU A 87 -1.35 -6.36 20.15
N GLU A 88 -1.27 -7.33 19.24
CA GLU A 88 -0.58 -8.61 19.46
C GLU A 88 0.92 -8.41 19.69
N ILE A 89 1.58 -7.62 18.81
CA ILE A 89 3.00 -7.30 18.91
C ILE A 89 3.32 -6.66 20.27
N ARG A 90 2.50 -5.69 20.67
CA ARG A 90 2.68 -4.98 21.96
C ARG A 90 2.47 -5.87 23.16
N ARG A 91 1.47 -6.76 23.14
CA ARG A 91 1.26 -7.76 24.21
C ARG A 91 2.46 -8.67 24.37
N ASN A 92 3.20 -8.93 23.30
CA ASN A 92 4.42 -9.72 23.32
C ASN A 92 5.66 -8.90 23.74
N GLY A 93 5.50 -7.60 24.04
CA GLY A 93 6.60 -6.72 24.49
C GLY A 93 7.47 -6.20 23.34
N HIS A 94 7.01 -6.31 22.09
CA HIS A 94 7.74 -5.87 20.91
C HIS A 94 7.23 -4.53 20.35
N ILE A 95 8.02 -3.89 19.50
CA ILE A 95 7.67 -2.63 18.83
C ILE A 95 7.09 -2.96 17.44
N PRO A 96 5.85 -2.50 17.11
CA PRO A 96 5.30 -2.71 15.79
C PRO A 96 6.00 -1.83 14.74
N ILE A 97 6.38 -2.44 13.62
CA ILE A 97 7.00 -1.78 12.47
C ILE A 97 6.11 -2.01 11.25
N LEU A 98 5.44 -0.97 10.77
CA LEU A 98 4.60 -1.00 9.57
C LEU A 98 5.48 -0.75 8.34
N VAL A 99 5.60 -1.74 7.44
CA VAL A 99 6.52 -1.70 6.31
C VAL A 99 5.78 -1.83 4.99
N GLY A 100 5.90 -0.85 4.09
CA GLY A 100 5.26 -0.98 2.78
C GLY A 100 5.39 0.21 1.85
N GLY A 101 4.69 0.10 0.70
CA GLY A 101 4.67 1.14 -0.33
C GLY A 101 3.30 1.74 -0.58
N THR A 102 2.23 1.22 0.02
CA THR A 102 0.85 1.64 -0.21
C THR A 102 0.50 2.79 0.75
N GLY A 103 0.80 4.03 0.31
CA GLY A 103 0.69 5.23 1.16
C GLY A 103 -0.69 5.40 1.79
N PHE A 104 -1.79 5.17 1.04
CA PHE A 104 -3.14 5.30 1.59
C PHE A 104 -3.44 4.26 2.69
N TYR A 105 -2.89 3.06 2.59
CA TYR A 105 -3.00 2.03 3.63
C TYR A 105 -2.27 2.47 4.90
N ILE A 106 -1.04 2.97 4.75
CA ILE A 106 -0.27 3.51 5.87
C ILE A 106 -1.00 4.67 6.53
N GLN A 107 -1.51 5.61 5.73
CA GLN A 107 -2.27 6.77 6.21
C GLN A 107 -3.52 6.36 6.99
N SER A 108 -4.26 5.33 6.53
CA SER A 108 -5.47 4.85 7.21
C SER A 108 -5.20 4.37 8.62
N VAL A 109 -4.03 3.79 8.87
CA VAL A 109 -3.59 3.33 10.19
C VAL A 109 -3.10 4.49 11.05
N ILE A 110 -2.21 5.35 10.49
CA ILE A 110 -1.60 6.45 11.25
C ILE A 110 -2.66 7.39 11.82
N TYR A 111 -3.67 7.75 11.02
CA TYR A 111 -4.71 8.71 11.43
C TYR A 111 -6.02 8.06 11.85
N ASP A 112 -6.03 6.74 11.98
CA ASP A 112 -7.24 5.98 12.32
C ASP A 112 -8.47 6.47 11.52
N ILE A 113 -8.31 6.43 10.18
CA ILE A 113 -9.33 6.95 9.26
C ILE A 113 -10.61 6.12 9.42
N ASP A 114 -11.72 6.79 9.69
CA ASP A 114 -13.03 6.14 9.69
C ASP A 114 -13.47 5.88 8.25
N PHE A 115 -13.78 4.65 7.98
CA PHE A 115 -14.42 4.25 6.74
C PHE A 115 -15.89 3.96 7.08
N ASP A 116 -16.78 4.88 6.72
CA ASP A 116 -18.21 4.64 6.86
C ASP A 116 -18.59 3.38 6.06
N THR A 117 -18.91 2.33 6.78
CA THR A 117 -19.28 1.02 6.26
C THR A 117 -20.80 0.83 6.33
N GLN A 118 -21.58 1.80 5.86
CA GLN A 118 -22.99 1.52 5.62
C GLN A 118 -23.04 0.57 4.42
N ASP A 119 -23.39 -0.68 4.71
CA ASP A 119 -23.48 -1.75 3.73
C ASP A 119 -24.80 -1.60 2.96
N ASP A 120 -24.70 -1.23 1.67
CA ASP A 120 -25.83 -1.17 0.74
C ASP A 120 -25.87 -2.40 -0.17
N ASN A 121 -25.14 -3.48 0.17
CA ASN A 121 -24.92 -4.67 -0.65
C ASN A 121 -24.31 -4.38 -2.05
N GLY A 122 -23.76 -3.17 -2.26
CA GLY A 122 -23.18 -2.75 -3.53
C GLY A 122 -24.19 -2.35 -4.61
N ASP A 123 -25.49 -2.31 -4.30
CA ASP A 123 -26.55 -2.00 -5.28
C ASP A 123 -26.44 -0.58 -5.82
N ILE A 124 -26.16 0.41 -4.95
CA ILE A 124 -25.95 1.80 -5.37
C ILE A 124 -24.73 1.91 -6.31
N ARG A 125 -23.64 1.24 -5.97
CA ARG A 125 -22.43 1.23 -6.81
C ARG A 125 -22.72 0.67 -8.18
N LYS A 126 -23.38 -0.48 -8.25
CA LYS A 126 -23.75 -1.14 -9.49
C LYS A 126 -24.63 -0.24 -10.37
N ALA A 127 -25.64 0.37 -9.79
CA ALA A 127 -26.50 1.32 -10.50
C ALA A 127 -25.71 2.52 -11.05
N LEU A 128 -24.75 3.06 -10.28
CA LEU A 128 -23.89 4.15 -10.72
C LEU A 128 -22.89 3.72 -11.82
N GLU A 129 -22.42 2.48 -11.79
CA GLU A 129 -21.57 1.93 -12.85
C GLU A 129 -22.35 1.77 -14.16
N GLU A 130 -23.58 1.25 -14.11
CA GLU A 130 -24.49 1.14 -15.25
C GLU A 130 -24.86 2.54 -15.79
N GLU A 131 -25.15 3.52 -14.92
CA GLU A 131 -25.41 4.91 -15.30
C GLU A 131 -24.19 5.52 -15.98
N TYR A 132 -22.96 5.28 -15.46
CA TYR A 132 -21.73 5.78 -16.07
C TYR A 132 -21.52 5.20 -17.47
N ASP A 133 -21.74 3.89 -17.64
CA ASP A 133 -21.53 3.20 -18.91
C ASP A 133 -22.57 3.66 -19.96
N LYS A 134 -23.78 4.00 -19.55
CA LYS A 134 -24.85 4.51 -20.40
C LYS A 134 -24.71 5.99 -20.75
N MET A 135 -24.40 6.84 -19.78
CA MET A 135 -24.45 8.31 -19.93
C MET A 135 -23.07 8.93 -20.19
N GLY A 136 -21.99 8.20 -19.89
CA GLY A 136 -20.60 8.60 -20.13
C GLY A 136 -19.99 9.51 -19.06
N ALA A 137 -18.67 9.68 -19.18
CA ALA A 137 -17.83 10.38 -18.19
C ALA A 137 -18.25 11.82 -17.91
N ASN A 138 -18.60 12.58 -18.95
CA ASN A 138 -18.96 14.00 -18.80
C ASN A 138 -20.24 14.17 -17.98
N PHE A 139 -21.27 13.35 -18.23
CA PHE A 139 -22.52 13.40 -17.49
C PHE A 139 -22.29 13.12 -15.99
N MET A 140 -21.57 12.05 -15.70
CA MET A 140 -21.30 11.67 -14.30
C MET A 140 -20.39 12.66 -13.58
N TYR A 141 -19.48 13.30 -14.29
CA TYR A 141 -18.64 14.37 -13.74
C TYR A 141 -19.49 15.62 -13.39
N GLU A 142 -20.41 16.05 -14.27
CA GLU A 142 -21.32 17.16 -13.98
C GLU A 142 -22.31 16.81 -12.85
N LYS A 143 -22.73 15.55 -12.72
CA LYS A 143 -23.51 15.07 -11.58
C LYS A 143 -22.71 15.20 -10.28
N LEU A 144 -21.44 14.75 -10.26
CA LEU A 144 -20.56 14.93 -9.11
C LEU A 144 -20.37 16.41 -8.77
N LYS A 145 -20.14 17.28 -9.78
CA LYS A 145 -19.92 18.71 -9.57
C LYS A 145 -21.09 19.40 -8.89
N LYS A 146 -22.33 18.96 -9.17
CA LYS A 146 -23.54 19.46 -8.51
C LYS A 146 -23.67 19.00 -7.04
N ILE A 147 -23.15 17.81 -6.73
CA ILE A 147 -23.21 17.23 -5.39
C ILE A 147 -22.05 17.74 -4.53
N ASP A 148 -20.82 17.62 -5.04
CA ASP A 148 -19.57 17.91 -4.34
C ASP A 148 -18.58 18.57 -5.31
N SER A 149 -18.66 19.90 -5.41
CA SER A 149 -17.81 20.69 -6.31
C SER A 149 -16.33 20.58 -5.95
N VAL A 150 -16.01 20.49 -4.66
CA VAL A 150 -14.62 20.35 -4.15
C VAL A 150 -14.03 19.02 -4.61
N SER A 151 -14.79 17.93 -4.52
CA SER A 151 -14.36 16.64 -5.05
C SER A 151 -14.20 16.68 -6.57
N ALA A 152 -15.10 17.34 -7.30
CA ALA A 152 -15.01 17.44 -8.76
C ALA A 152 -13.75 18.20 -9.22
N GLU A 153 -13.32 19.25 -8.50
CA GLU A 153 -12.07 19.95 -8.80
C GLU A 153 -10.82 19.06 -8.64
N ASN A 154 -10.87 18.11 -7.69
CA ASN A 154 -9.74 17.23 -7.34
C ASN A 154 -9.76 15.88 -8.08
N ILE A 155 -10.85 15.53 -8.77
CA ILE A 155 -11.03 14.27 -9.49
C ILE A 155 -11.06 14.53 -11.00
N HIS A 156 -10.12 13.89 -11.73
CA HIS A 156 -10.12 13.98 -13.18
C HIS A 156 -11.41 13.37 -13.76
N LYS A 157 -12.04 14.05 -14.74
CA LYS A 157 -13.34 13.65 -15.34
C LYS A 157 -13.40 12.22 -15.89
N ASN A 158 -12.27 11.64 -16.25
CA ASN A 158 -12.19 10.26 -16.76
C ASN A 158 -11.90 9.24 -15.63
N ASN A 159 -11.89 9.66 -14.37
CA ASN A 159 -11.64 8.74 -13.26
C ASN A 159 -12.97 8.13 -12.77
N LYS A 160 -13.50 7.15 -13.55
CA LYS A 160 -14.75 6.44 -13.26
C LYS A 160 -14.86 6.03 -11.80
N LYS A 161 -13.84 5.33 -11.28
CA LYS A 161 -13.86 4.77 -9.91
C LYS A 161 -14.00 5.85 -8.82
N ARG A 162 -13.29 6.98 -8.96
CA ARG A 162 -13.36 8.06 -7.95
C ARG A 162 -14.64 8.87 -8.05
N ILE A 163 -15.16 9.11 -9.26
CA ILE A 163 -16.44 9.80 -9.48
C ILE A 163 -17.56 8.98 -8.85
N ILE A 164 -17.65 7.69 -9.17
CA ILE A 164 -18.65 6.79 -8.62
C ILE A 164 -18.56 6.76 -7.09
N ARG A 165 -17.36 6.59 -6.52
CA ARG A 165 -17.16 6.55 -5.07
C ARG A 165 -17.64 7.84 -4.38
N ALA A 166 -17.41 9.01 -4.96
CA ALA A 166 -17.82 10.27 -4.35
C ALA A 166 -19.36 10.44 -4.38
N ILE A 167 -20.01 10.04 -5.49
CA ILE A 167 -21.48 10.09 -5.60
C ILE A 167 -22.11 9.03 -4.69
N GLU A 168 -21.58 7.80 -4.68
CA GLU A 168 -22.00 6.71 -3.79
C GLU A 168 -21.95 7.14 -2.31
N TYR A 169 -20.84 7.74 -1.89
CA TYR A 169 -20.66 8.22 -0.53
C TYR A 169 -21.78 9.19 -0.13
N PHE A 170 -22.11 10.16 -1.01
CA PHE A 170 -23.20 11.09 -0.76
C PHE A 170 -24.56 10.39 -0.68
N LEU A 171 -24.83 9.44 -1.56
CA LEU A 171 -26.12 8.73 -1.58
C LEU A 171 -26.33 7.87 -0.33
N ILE A 172 -25.25 7.30 0.20
CA ILE A 172 -25.30 6.44 1.41
C ILE A 172 -25.36 7.29 2.69
N ASN A 173 -24.48 8.30 2.81
CA ASN A 173 -24.26 8.99 4.07
C ASN A 173 -24.96 10.37 4.14
N ASN A 174 -25.54 10.84 3.05
CA ASN A 174 -26.07 12.21 2.91
C ASN A 174 -25.06 13.28 3.36
N ALA A 175 -23.77 13.04 3.10
CA ALA A 175 -22.64 13.90 3.47
C ALA A 175 -21.62 13.96 2.31
N LEU A 176 -20.83 15.04 2.24
CA LEU A 176 -19.85 15.20 1.17
C LEU A 176 -18.56 14.44 1.50
N ILE A 177 -18.06 13.67 0.52
CA ILE A 177 -16.79 12.95 0.71
C ILE A 177 -15.60 13.92 0.84
N SER A 178 -15.68 15.12 0.27
CA SER A 178 -14.66 16.17 0.46
C SER A 178 -14.56 16.63 1.91
N GLU A 179 -15.68 16.86 2.57
CA GLU A 179 -15.75 17.27 3.99
C GLU A 179 -15.25 16.14 4.90
N HIS A 180 -15.70 14.91 4.64
CA HIS A 180 -15.21 13.73 5.35
C HIS A 180 -13.68 13.60 5.23
N ASN A 181 -13.15 13.64 4.03
CA ASN A 181 -11.70 13.55 3.80
C ASN A 181 -10.93 14.70 4.49
N GLU A 182 -11.48 15.90 4.52
CA GLU A 182 -10.86 17.03 5.22
C GLU A 182 -10.86 16.82 6.73
N SER A 183 -11.96 16.34 7.31
CA SER A 183 -12.04 16.03 8.74
C SER A 183 -11.05 14.94 9.15
N GLN A 184 -10.94 13.87 8.33
CA GLN A 184 -9.99 12.77 8.57
C GLN A 184 -8.53 13.23 8.50
N ARG A 185 -8.19 14.21 7.66
CA ARG A 185 -6.83 14.78 7.57
C ARG A 185 -6.44 15.64 8.78
N LYS A 186 -7.42 16.10 9.56
CA LYS A 186 -7.22 16.91 10.77
C LYS A 186 -7.13 16.07 12.04
N LYS A 187 -7.37 14.75 11.93
CA LYS A 187 -7.25 13.85 13.08
C LYS A 187 -5.82 13.74 13.56
N ASP A 188 -5.65 13.80 14.85
CA ASP A 188 -4.39 13.44 15.50
C ASP A 188 -4.21 11.92 15.46
N SER A 189 -2.98 11.49 15.25
CA SER A 189 -2.65 10.06 15.31
C SER A 189 -2.88 9.52 16.73
N PRO A 190 -3.50 8.33 16.88
CA PRO A 190 -3.55 7.62 18.15
C PRO A 190 -2.17 7.05 18.55
N TYR A 191 -1.18 7.09 17.67
CA TYR A 191 0.16 6.54 17.88
C TYR A 191 1.21 7.63 18.07
N ASP A 192 2.22 7.35 18.90
CA ASP A 192 3.51 8.03 18.86
C ASP A 192 4.34 7.38 17.74
N PHE A 193 4.25 7.93 16.54
CA PHE A 193 4.87 7.30 15.37
C PHE A 193 6.15 7.99 14.92
N ARG A 194 7.02 7.19 14.26
CA ARG A 194 8.19 7.68 13.50
C ARG A 194 8.06 7.20 12.07
N PHE A 195 8.06 8.13 11.13
CA PHE A 195 7.78 7.84 9.73
C PHE A 195 9.01 8.05 8.86
N PHE A 196 9.65 6.96 8.49
CA PHE A 196 10.78 6.92 7.58
C PHE A 196 10.35 6.55 6.16
N VAL A 197 10.89 7.28 5.15
CA VAL A 197 10.66 6.96 3.74
C VAL A 197 12.00 6.78 3.03
N LEU A 198 12.29 5.56 2.60
CA LEU A 198 13.44 5.29 1.74
C LEU A 198 13.17 5.86 0.35
N ASN A 199 14.01 6.78 -0.08
CA ASN A 199 13.89 7.48 -1.35
C ASN A 199 15.23 7.49 -2.12
N PRO A 200 15.60 6.34 -2.74
CA PRO A 200 16.82 6.26 -3.54
C PRO A 200 16.73 7.16 -4.78
N PRO A 201 17.88 7.52 -5.41
CA PRO A 201 17.93 8.21 -6.69
C PRO A 201 17.08 7.48 -7.75
N ARG A 202 16.42 8.26 -8.59
CA ARG A 202 15.41 7.74 -9.53
C ARG A 202 15.97 6.77 -10.56
N ASP A 203 17.13 7.04 -11.08
CA ASP A 203 17.87 6.19 -12.04
C ASP A 203 18.15 4.82 -11.44
N ILE A 204 18.76 4.80 -10.26
CA ILE A 204 19.06 3.57 -9.51
C ILE A 204 17.76 2.80 -9.19
N LEU A 205 16.71 3.50 -8.78
CA LEU A 205 15.42 2.88 -8.50
C LEU A 205 14.83 2.19 -9.73
N TYR A 206 14.91 2.84 -10.90
CA TYR A 206 14.35 2.30 -12.15
C TYR A 206 15.15 1.09 -12.63
N ASP A 207 16.48 1.12 -12.51
CA ASP A 207 17.32 -0.03 -12.83
C ASP A 207 17.03 -1.23 -11.93
N ARG A 208 16.88 -1.00 -10.62
CA ARG A 208 16.47 -2.04 -9.67
C ARG A 208 15.09 -2.61 -9.95
N ILE A 209 14.15 -1.78 -10.39
CA ILE A 209 12.81 -2.24 -10.80
C ILE A 209 12.93 -3.16 -12.01
N ASN A 210 13.68 -2.76 -13.04
CA ASN A 210 13.83 -3.57 -14.25
C ASN A 210 14.48 -4.92 -13.92
N GLN A 211 15.62 -4.93 -13.20
CA GLN A 211 16.30 -6.15 -12.75
C GLN A 211 15.39 -7.05 -11.91
N ARG A 212 14.57 -6.47 -11.05
CA ARG A 212 13.62 -7.22 -10.22
C ARG A 212 12.56 -7.92 -11.07
N VAL A 213 12.04 -7.26 -12.11
CA VAL A 213 11.07 -7.87 -13.02
C VAL A 213 11.72 -9.02 -13.81
N ASP A 214 12.94 -8.83 -14.32
CA ASP A 214 13.66 -9.90 -15.01
C ASP A 214 13.86 -11.12 -14.08
N LYS A 215 14.29 -10.87 -12.85
CA LYS A 215 14.43 -11.92 -11.82
C LYS A 215 13.10 -12.63 -11.51
N MET A 216 11.97 -11.92 -11.43
CA MET A 216 10.66 -12.53 -11.23
C MET A 216 10.29 -13.48 -12.36
N VAL A 217 10.60 -13.12 -13.60
CA VAL A 217 10.36 -13.99 -14.77
C VAL A 217 11.22 -15.24 -14.68
N ASP A 218 12.50 -15.10 -14.37
CA ASP A 218 13.44 -16.22 -14.19
C ASP A 218 13.05 -17.13 -13.01
N GLU A 219 12.51 -16.57 -11.93
CA GLU A 219 12.03 -17.31 -10.76
C GLU A 219 10.66 -17.98 -10.99
N GLY A 220 10.02 -17.78 -12.14
CA GLY A 220 8.83 -18.52 -12.55
C GLY A 220 7.51 -17.75 -12.42
N LEU A 221 7.51 -16.42 -12.55
CA LEU A 221 6.29 -15.58 -12.54
C LEU A 221 5.22 -16.13 -13.51
N VAL A 222 5.62 -16.49 -14.75
CA VAL A 222 4.68 -17.03 -15.74
C VAL A 222 4.02 -18.31 -15.25
N ARG A 223 4.79 -19.20 -14.61
CA ARG A 223 4.26 -20.44 -14.05
C ARG A 223 3.30 -20.17 -12.89
N GLU A 224 3.67 -19.29 -11.96
CA GLU A 224 2.82 -18.91 -10.83
C GLU A 224 1.45 -18.40 -11.32
N VAL A 225 1.44 -17.48 -12.29
CA VAL A 225 0.16 -16.95 -12.84
C VAL A 225 -0.62 -18.02 -13.58
N LYS A 226 0.05 -18.91 -14.33
CA LYS A 226 -0.61 -20.05 -15.01
C LYS A 226 -1.27 -21.00 -14.01
N ASP A 227 -0.60 -21.30 -12.90
CA ASP A 227 -1.12 -22.18 -11.86
C ASP A 227 -2.34 -21.55 -11.17
N LEU A 228 -2.31 -20.26 -10.87
CA LEU A 228 -3.45 -19.51 -10.34
C LEU A 228 -4.63 -19.46 -11.33
N LYS A 229 -4.37 -19.26 -12.62
CA LYS A 229 -5.38 -19.31 -13.68
C LYS A 229 -6.02 -20.69 -13.77
N ASN A 230 -5.23 -21.76 -13.71
CA ASN A 230 -5.72 -23.14 -13.73
C ASN A 230 -6.54 -23.48 -12.47
N ALA A 231 -6.29 -22.80 -11.35
CA ALA A 231 -7.09 -22.89 -10.14
C ALA A 231 -8.42 -22.08 -10.22
N GLY A 232 -8.72 -21.46 -11.36
CA GLY A 232 -9.98 -20.76 -11.61
C GLY A 232 -9.94 -19.25 -11.37
N LEU A 233 -8.76 -18.67 -11.06
CA LEU A 233 -8.62 -17.23 -10.91
C LEU A 233 -8.52 -16.53 -12.29
N SER A 234 -9.07 -15.32 -12.37
CA SER A 234 -9.12 -14.53 -13.60
C SER A 234 -8.95 -13.04 -13.32
N SER A 235 -9.00 -12.21 -14.34
CA SER A 235 -8.99 -10.75 -14.22
C SER A 235 -10.15 -10.17 -13.40
N ALA A 236 -11.21 -10.96 -13.12
CA ALA A 236 -12.30 -10.57 -12.23
C ALA A 236 -11.88 -10.57 -10.75
N ASN A 237 -10.88 -11.35 -10.36
CA ASN A 237 -10.37 -11.39 -8.99
C ASN A 237 -9.46 -10.20 -8.73
N ILE A 238 -9.65 -9.53 -7.59
CA ILE A 238 -8.84 -8.36 -7.18
C ILE A 238 -7.35 -8.72 -7.09
N SER A 239 -7.04 -9.90 -6.58
CA SER A 239 -5.68 -10.43 -6.50
C SER A 239 -4.96 -10.47 -7.85
N MET A 240 -5.67 -10.85 -8.92
CA MET A 240 -5.11 -10.97 -10.26
C MET A 240 -4.98 -9.63 -11.02
N GLN A 241 -5.47 -8.52 -10.43
CA GLN A 241 -5.31 -7.17 -11.00
C GLN A 241 -3.98 -6.50 -10.62
N GLY A 242 -3.17 -7.15 -9.78
CA GLY A 242 -1.83 -6.67 -9.42
C GLY A 242 -0.89 -6.62 -10.62
N ILE A 243 0.06 -5.66 -10.59
CA ILE A 243 1.13 -5.58 -11.61
C ILE A 243 1.94 -6.87 -11.58
N GLY A 244 2.21 -7.42 -12.76
CA GLY A 244 2.82 -8.72 -12.95
C GLY A 244 1.78 -9.80 -13.25
N TYR A 245 0.71 -9.87 -12.46
CA TYR A 245 -0.35 -10.88 -12.67
C TYR A 245 -1.22 -10.52 -13.85
N LYS A 246 -1.67 -9.27 -13.93
CA LYS A 246 -2.53 -8.81 -15.01
C LYS A 246 -1.87 -8.98 -16.39
N GLU A 247 -0.64 -8.51 -16.52
CA GLU A 247 0.09 -8.54 -17.80
C GLU A 247 0.42 -9.98 -18.23
N ILE A 248 0.74 -10.87 -17.28
CA ILE A 248 0.96 -12.28 -17.60
C ILE A 248 -0.36 -13.00 -17.94
N LEU A 249 -1.50 -12.61 -17.34
CA LEU A 249 -2.80 -13.12 -17.78
C LEU A 249 -3.09 -12.73 -19.23
N GLU A 250 -2.89 -11.46 -19.62
CA GLU A 250 -3.04 -10.98 -21.01
C GLU A 250 -2.18 -11.80 -21.99
N TYR A 251 -0.94 -12.12 -21.59
CA TYR A 251 -0.07 -13.03 -22.36
C TYR A 251 -0.65 -14.45 -22.45
N LEU A 252 -1.10 -15.04 -21.34
CA LEU A 252 -1.66 -16.39 -21.32
C LEU A 252 -2.99 -16.49 -22.06
N ASP A 253 -3.70 -15.38 -22.24
CA ASP A 253 -4.92 -15.26 -23.03
C ASP A 253 -4.62 -15.03 -24.53
N GLY A 254 -3.35 -14.82 -24.90
CA GLY A 254 -2.91 -14.63 -26.28
C GLY A 254 -3.15 -13.20 -26.81
N GLU A 255 -3.41 -12.24 -25.92
CA GLU A 255 -3.66 -10.84 -26.29
C GLU A 255 -2.35 -10.10 -26.61
N ILE A 256 -1.26 -10.43 -25.91
CA ILE A 256 0.07 -9.85 -26.09
C ILE A 256 1.16 -10.94 -26.07
N THR A 257 2.37 -10.61 -26.54
CA THR A 257 3.54 -11.49 -26.43
C THR A 257 4.12 -11.45 -25.01
N LEU A 258 4.97 -12.42 -24.66
CA LEU A 258 5.67 -12.43 -23.36
C LEU A 258 6.59 -11.22 -23.19
N ASP A 259 7.30 -10.84 -24.25
CA ASP A 259 8.21 -9.67 -24.22
C ASP A 259 7.42 -8.39 -23.97
N GLU A 260 6.26 -8.21 -24.61
CA GLU A 260 5.36 -7.08 -24.37
C GLU A 260 4.82 -7.09 -22.92
N ALA A 261 4.47 -8.27 -22.38
CA ALA A 261 4.03 -8.39 -20.98
C ALA A 261 5.14 -7.94 -20.02
N ILE A 262 6.38 -8.40 -20.22
CA ILE A 262 7.54 -8.03 -19.39
C ILE A 262 7.81 -6.52 -19.46
N ASP A 263 7.78 -5.92 -20.65
CA ASP A 263 7.98 -4.48 -20.82
C ASP A 263 6.86 -3.67 -20.13
N ASN A 264 5.62 -4.13 -20.25
CA ASN A 264 4.47 -3.52 -19.58
C ASN A 264 4.60 -3.60 -18.05
N ILE A 265 5.05 -4.74 -17.51
CA ILE A 265 5.30 -4.90 -16.07
C ILE A 265 6.38 -3.90 -15.60
N LYS A 266 7.50 -3.80 -16.30
CA LYS A 266 8.58 -2.85 -16.01
C LYS A 266 8.05 -1.41 -16.01
N GLN A 267 7.32 -1.04 -17.05
CA GLN A 267 6.75 0.30 -17.20
C GLN A 267 5.73 0.63 -16.09
N ASN A 268 4.77 -0.27 -15.85
CA ASN A 268 3.73 -0.09 -14.85
C ASN A 268 4.30 -0.03 -13.44
N THR A 269 5.35 -0.81 -13.16
CA THR A 269 6.07 -0.78 -11.86
C THR A 269 6.81 0.54 -11.67
N ARG A 270 7.47 1.10 -12.71
CA ARG A 270 8.08 2.44 -12.64
C ARG A 270 7.04 3.54 -12.42
N HIS A 271 5.87 3.43 -13.08
CA HIS A 271 4.74 4.36 -12.86
C HIS A 271 4.19 4.24 -11.43
N MET A 272 4.08 3.03 -10.89
CA MET A 272 3.69 2.80 -9.49
C MET A 272 4.69 3.45 -8.54
N ALA A 273 5.98 3.21 -8.72
CA ALA A 273 7.02 3.81 -7.89
C ALA A 273 6.97 5.35 -7.91
N LYS A 274 6.77 5.97 -9.09
CA LYS A 274 6.58 7.42 -9.21
C LYS A 274 5.37 7.91 -8.42
N ARG A 275 4.23 7.19 -8.48
CA ARG A 275 3.03 7.53 -7.68
C ARG A 275 3.28 7.41 -6.19
N GLN A 276 4.00 6.38 -5.74
CA GLN A 276 4.38 6.19 -4.33
C GLN A 276 5.24 7.34 -3.81
N VAL A 277 6.28 7.74 -4.55
CA VAL A 277 7.13 8.90 -4.19
C VAL A 277 6.29 10.19 -4.12
N THR A 278 5.39 10.39 -5.10
CA THR A 278 4.50 11.57 -5.10
C THR A 278 3.54 11.57 -3.93
N TRP A 279 3.06 10.40 -3.52
CA TRP A 279 2.20 10.26 -2.34
C TRP A 279 2.93 10.67 -1.08
N PHE A 280 4.08 10.04 -0.81
CA PHE A 280 4.83 10.31 0.41
C PHE A 280 5.27 11.77 0.55
N LYS A 281 5.52 12.49 -0.55
CA LYS A 281 5.85 13.93 -0.52
C LYS A 281 4.73 14.82 0.05
N ARG A 282 3.52 14.31 0.22
CA ARG A 282 2.38 15.04 0.78
C ARG A 282 2.16 14.73 2.26
N GLU A 283 2.84 13.70 2.77
CA GLU A 283 2.73 13.30 4.18
C GLU A 283 3.57 14.25 5.06
N LYS A 284 3.05 14.50 6.26
CA LYS A 284 3.73 15.30 7.28
C LYS A 284 4.61 14.41 8.15
N ASP A 285 5.55 15.03 8.85
CA ASP A 285 6.39 14.35 9.85
C ASP A 285 7.18 13.16 9.29
N VAL A 286 7.59 13.25 8.00
CA VAL A 286 8.33 12.21 7.29
C VAL A 286 9.82 12.51 7.30
N ILE A 287 10.60 11.52 7.72
CA ILE A 287 12.07 11.53 7.62
C ILE A 287 12.46 10.81 6.33
N TYR A 288 12.88 11.57 5.31
CA TYR A 288 13.36 11.01 4.05
C TYR A 288 14.79 10.54 4.19
N ILE A 289 15.05 9.33 3.70
CA ILE A 289 16.37 8.71 3.75
C ILE A 289 16.75 8.26 2.34
N ASN A 290 17.90 8.76 1.85
CA ASN A 290 18.54 8.17 0.68
C ASN A 290 19.46 7.04 1.16
N PRO A 291 19.13 5.75 0.89
CA PRO A 291 19.95 4.64 1.37
C PRO A 291 21.38 4.63 0.85
N PHE A 292 21.64 5.33 -0.27
CA PHE A 292 22.95 5.40 -0.92
C PHE A 292 23.90 6.46 -0.31
N GLU A 293 23.42 7.24 0.67
CA GLU A 293 24.26 8.15 1.46
C GLU A 293 24.91 7.45 2.65
N PHE A 294 24.57 6.18 2.88
CA PHE A 294 25.12 5.38 3.96
C PHE A 294 26.06 4.32 3.42
N GLU A 295 27.15 4.04 4.13
CA GLU A 295 28.14 3.04 3.77
C GLU A 295 27.52 1.63 3.64
N ASN A 296 26.58 1.30 4.53
CA ASN A 296 25.88 0.03 4.58
C ASN A 296 24.55 0.16 5.34
N ASN A 297 23.77 -0.93 5.35
CA ASN A 297 22.49 -0.96 6.07
C ASN A 297 22.65 -0.74 7.58
N GLU A 298 23.75 -1.18 8.18
CA GLU A 298 23.98 -1.01 9.63
C GLU A 298 24.03 0.48 9.98
N LYS A 299 24.80 1.29 9.24
CA LYS A 299 24.87 2.73 9.44
C LYS A 299 23.55 3.45 9.19
N LEU A 300 22.78 2.98 8.22
CA LEU A 300 21.44 3.50 7.98
C LEU A 300 20.51 3.18 9.16
N VAL A 301 20.55 1.96 9.68
CA VAL A 301 19.75 1.56 10.83
C VAL A 301 20.21 2.31 12.10
N ASP A 302 21.51 2.50 12.34
CA ASP A 302 22.02 3.32 13.45
C ASP A 302 21.43 4.74 13.41
N TYR A 303 21.40 5.36 12.23
CA TYR A 303 20.76 6.67 12.02
C TYR A 303 19.25 6.64 12.35
N MET A 304 18.54 5.61 11.90
CA MET A 304 17.10 5.47 12.20
C MET A 304 16.86 5.33 13.70
N VAL A 305 17.64 4.51 14.38
CA VAL A 305 17.55 4.30 15.86
C VAL A 305 17.81 5.61 16.58
N GLU A 306 18.83 6.38 16.20
CA GLU A 306 19.09 7.71 16.75
C GLU A 306 17.85 8.61 16.63
N LYS A 307 17.22 8.66 15.46
CA LYS A 307 15.99 9.45 15.25
C LYS A 307 14.79 8.96 16.07
N ILE A 308 14.71 7.66 16.31
CA ILE A 308 13.70 7.07 17.18
C ILE A 308 13.91 7.46 18.65
N ASP A 309 15.15 7.60 19.10
CA ASP A 309 15.49 7.87 20.50
C ASP A 309 15.63 9.37 20.83
N MET A 310 16.02 10.23 19.87
CA MET A 310 16.19 11.67 20.10
C MET A 310 14.91 12.36 20.57
N GLU A 311 13.75 12.01 20.04
CA GLU A 311 12.47 12.61 20.44
C GLU A 311 11.91 12.07 21.76
N ARG A 312 12.49 11.00 22.32
CA ARG A 312 12.22 10.60 23.71
C ARG A 312 12.78 11.63 24.72
N LYS A 313 13.92 12.24 24.43
CA LYS A 313 14.56 13.20 25.33
C LYS A 313 13.80 14.52 25.40
N ASP A 314 13.17 14.93 24.29
CA ASP A 314 12.40 16.18 24.25
C ASP A 314 11.06 16.06 24.99
N ASN A 315 10.45 14.86 25.01
CA ASN A 315 9.21 14.61 25.76
C ASN A 315 9.44 14.40 27.27
N GLU A 316 10.62 13.93 27.69
CA GLU A 316 10.95 13.76 29.11
C GLU A 316 11.39 15.07 29.80
N GLN A 317 11.68 16.14 29.04
CA GLN A 317 12.05 17.45 29.61
C GLN A 317 10.85 18.38 29.87
N PHE A 318 9.63 17.96 29.52
CA PHE A 318 8.39 18.73 29.71
C PHE A 318 7.38 18.06 30.67
N GLU A 319 7.76 16.95 31.36
CA GLU A 319 7.06 16.41 32.54
C GLU A 319 7.81 16.80 33.82
#